data_98477c94c65a4a98fd13fd97813741c7
#
_entry.id   98477c94c65a4a98fd13fd97813741c7
#
_cell.length_a   1.000
_cell.length_b   1.000
_cell.length_c   1.000
_cell.angle_alpha   90.00
_cell.angle_beta   90.00
_cell.angle_gamma   90.00
#
_symmetry.space_group_name_H-M   'P 1'
#
loop_
_entity.id
_entity.type
_entity.pdbx_description
1 polymer ?
#
loop_
_entity_poly.entity_id
_entity_poly.type
_entity_poly.pdbx_seq_one_letter_code
_entity_poly.pdbx_strand_id
1 'polypeptide(L)'
;MKQLLITPAMGKRLIAKTIANHPAVRKALRNGTVVIVAGTTNGYVAEEILRTYKIDGDFSRRHFFRGVTLPPNKAVTNEGRLADESQFPGDVVIIDGAWNKGKTISDVVDSLREGDVIIKGVNALNLERNQAAVLIGHPQAGTIGLALPAILGRRVRLIVPVGLEKRVSSDLCALSAKLNAPGGGGYRLMTLPGEIFTELDALRVLTAAEVEMVAAGGVCGAEGACWVVVTGEPEQEEFAEQVVASLSDELPFTADLL
;
A
#
# COMPACT_ATOMS: atom_id res chain seq x y z
N MET A 1 -12.43 -10.38 -24.34
CA MET A 1 -11.38 -9.44 -23.88
C MET A 1 -11.99 -8.08 -23.59
N LYS A 2 -11.72 -7.53 -22.40
CA LYS A 2 -12.19 -6.20 -21.97
C LYS A 2 -11.01 -5.29 -21.69
N GLN A 3 -11.13 -4.01 -22.03
CA GLN A 3 -10.17 -2.98 -21.68
C GLN A 3 -10.81 -2.05 -20.64
N LEU A 4 -10.15 -1.88 -19.49
CA LEU A 4 -10.70 -1.17 -18.35
C LEU A 4 -9.72 -0.08 -17.90
N LEU A 5 -10.27 1.11 -17.61
CA LEU A 5 -9.52 2.23 -17.05
C LEU A 5 -9.60 2.19 -15.53
N ILE A 6 -8.45 2.30 -14.86
CA ILE A 6 -8.36 2.33 -13.39
C ILE A 6 -7.59 3.59 -12.99
N THR A 7 -8.28 4.52 -12.31
CA THR A 7 -7.60 5.68 -11.71
C THR A 7 -6.83 5.29 -10.44
N PRO A 8 -5.87 6.09 -9.97
CA PRO A 8 -5.15 5.79 -8.73
C PRO A 8 -6.06 5.61 -7.50
N ALA A 9 -7.19 6.30 -7.43
CA ALA A 9 -8.17 6.14 -6.35
C ALA A 9 -8.90 4.80 -6.46
N MET A 10 -9.42 4.47 -7.64
CA MET A 10 -10.06 3.18 -7.92
C MET A 10 -9.10 2.02 -7.63
N GLY A 11 -7.83 2.13 -8.06
CA GLY A 11 -6.79 1.13 -7.82
C GLY A 11 -6.55 0.87 -6.33
N LYS A 12 -6.42 1.94 -5.54
CA LYS A 12 -6.25 1.82 -4.08
C LYS A 12 -7.45 1.12 -3.42
N ARG A 13 -8.68 1.44 -3.85
CA ARG A 13 -9.89 0.80 -3.34
C ARG A 13 -9.98 -0.67 -3.78
N LEU A 14 -9.64 -0.98 -5.02
CA LEU A 14 -9.61 -2.35 -5.54
C LEU A 14 -8.64 -3.22 -4.75
N ILE A 15 -7.40 -2.77 -4.58
CA ILE A 15 -6.37 -3.41 -3.76
C ILE A 15 -6.88 -3.62 -2.33
N ALA A 16 -7.49 -2.59 -1.72
CA ALA A 16 -7.98 -2.64 -0.35
C ALA A 16 -9.06 -3.70 -0.15
N LYS A 17 -10.08 -3.74 -1.02
CA LYS A 17 -11.16 -4.74 -0.98
C LYS A 17 -10.62 -6.16 -1.07
N THR A 18 -9.61 -6.38 -1.91
CA THR A 18 -9.04 -7.71 -2.11
C THR A 18 -8.14 -8.11 -0.94
N ILE A 19 -7.30 -7.19 -0.44
CA ILE A 19 -6.44 -7.46 0.74
C ILE A 19 -7.28 -7.71 1.99
N ALA A 20 -8.40 -7.04 2.19
CA ALA A 20 -9.29 -7.31 3.32
C ALA A 20 -9.76 -8.77 3.37
N ASN A 21 -9.86 -9.42 2.21
CA ASN A 21 -10.22 -10.84 2.07
C ASN A 21 -9.01 -11.78 1.92
N HIS A 22 -7.80 -11.26 1.94
CA HIS A 22 -6.59 -12.07 1.80
C HIS A 22 -6.51 -13.14 2.90
N PRO A 23 -6.21 -14.43 2.57
CA PRO A 23 -6.26 -15.52 3.56
C PRO A 23 -5.41 -15.29 4.80
N ALA A 24 -4.19 -14.75 4.64
CA ALA A 24 -3.31 -14.45 5.76
C ALA A 24 -3.87 -13.32 6.66
N VAL A 25 -4.44 -12.27 6.07
CA VAL A 25 -5.07 -11.17 6.80
C VAL A 25 -6.28 -11.68 7.60
N ARG A 26 -7.15 -12.45 6.95
CA ARG A 26 -8.31 -13.07 7.63
C ARG A 26 -7.92 -13.98 8.79
N LYS A 27 -6.82 -14.72 8.64
CA LYS A 27 -6.31 -15.59 9.71
C LYS A 27 -5.75 -14.75 10.88
N ALA A 28 -4.92 -13.76 10.58
CA ALA A 28 -4.31 -12.90 11.60
C ALA A 28 -5.34 -12.04 12.35
N LEU A 29 -6.42 -11.59 11.69
CA LEU A 29 -7.51 -10.87 12.34
C LEU A 29 -8.28 -11.71 13.38
N ARG A 30 -8.25 -13.04 13.30
CA ARG A 30 -8.94 -13.92 14.24
C ARG A 30 -8.10 -14.26 15.47
N ASN A 31 -6.82 -14.55 15.27
CA ASN A 31 -5.94 -15.10 16.30
C ASN A 31 -4.50 -14.60 16.12
N GLY A 32 -4.29 -13.29 16.02
CA GLY A 32 -2.98 -12.71 15.84
C GLY A 32 -3.05 -11.21 15.66
N THR A 33 -2.00 -10.65 15.05
CA THR A 33 -1.85 -9.21 14.89
C THR A 33 -1.77 -8.82 13.42
N VAL A 34 -2.54 -7.80 13.03
CA VAL A 34 -2.42 -7.11 11.75
C VAL A 34 -1.97 -5.67 12.01
N VAL A 35 -0.82 -5.31 11.46
CA VAL A 35 -0.29 -3.94 11.53
C VAL A 35 -0.38 -3.30 10.16
N ILE A 36 -1.19 -2.27 10.01
CA ILE A 36 -1.31 -1.47 8.78
C ILE A 36 -0.54 -0.18 9.00
N VAL A 37 0.67 -0.11 8.42
CA VAL A 37 1.54 1.06 8.56
C VAL A 37 0.96 2.22 7.74
N ALA A 38 0.93 3.40 8.32
CA ALA A 38 0.35 4.58 7.69
C ALA A 38 0.91 4.87 6.29
N GLY A 39 0.02 5.22 5.38
CA GLY A 39 0.29 5.53 3.99
C GLY A 39 -1.01 5.67 3.21
N THR A 40 -0.99 6.39 2.08
CA THR A 40 -2.23 6.69 1.33
C THR A 40 -2.96 5.42 0.86
N THR A 41 -2.29 4.48 0.23
CA THR A 41 -2.89 3.19 -0.17
C THR A 41 -3.35 2.40 1.05
N ASN A 42 -2.56 2.39 2.11
CA ASN A 42 -2.88 1.69 3.35
C ASN A 42 -4.06 2.30 4.11
N GLY A 43 -4.35 3.58 3.90
CA GLY A 43 -5.56 4.21 4.41
C GLY A 43 -6.84 3.56 3.86
N TYR A 44 -6.86 3.26 2.56
CA TYR A 44 -7.96 2.51 1.95
C TYR A 44 -8.04 1.07 2.49
N VAL A 45 -6.89 0.42 2.69
CA VAL A 45 -6.84 -0.95 3.27
C VAL A 45 -7.38 -0.94 4.70
N ALA A 46 -6.99 0.03 5.52
CA ALA A 46 -7.47 0.18 6.88
C ALA A 46 -8.99 0.40 6.94
N GLU A 47 -9.51 1.36 6.15
CA GLU A 47 -10.96 1.57 6.04
C GLU A 47 -11.70 0.29 5.66
N GLU A 48 -11.20 -0.43 4.64
CA GLU A 48 -11.87 -1.62 4.13
C GLU A 48 -11.87 -2.77 5.15
N ILE A 49 -10.75 -2.99 5.85
CA ILE A 49 -10.66 -4.01 6.90
C ILE A 49 -11.58 -3.66 8.08
N LEU A 50 -11.48 -2.44 8.60
CA LEU A 50 -12.29 -2.01 9.75
C LEU A 50 -13.79 -2.12 9.42
N ARG A 51 -14.21 -1.70 8.23
CA ARG A 51 -15.59 -1.79 7.76
C ARG A 51 -16.06 -3.24 7.59
N THR A 52 -15.27 -4.06 6.89
CA THR A 52 -15.64 -5.45 6.52
C THR A 52 -15.79 -6.32 7.77
N TYR A 53 -14.92 -6.14 8.74
CA TYR A 53 -14.91 -6.93 9.98
C TYR A 53 -15.67 -6.25 11.13
N LYS A 54 -16.33 -5.12 10.86
CA LYS A 54 -17.11 -4.35 11.84
C LYS A 54 -16.31 -4.06 13.11
N ILE A 55 -15.05 -3.67 12.92
CA ILE A 55 -14.17 -3.29 14.02
C ILE A 55 -14.48 -1.85 14.40
N ASP A 56 -14.90 -1.63 15.63
CA ASP A 56 -15.33 -0.32 16.10
C ASP A 56 -14.21 0.70 16.09
N GLY A 57 -14.50 1.89 15.61
CA GLY A 57 -13.60 3.04 15.63
C GLY A 57 -13.94 4.08 14.60
N ASP A 58 -13.65 5.32 14.97
CA ASP A 58 -13.75 6.46 14.08
C ASP A 58 -12.41 6.61 13.36
N PHE A 59 -12.30 5.99 12.16
CA PHE A 59 -11.10 6.02 11.33
C PHE A 59 -11.30 6.93 10.13
N SER A 60 -10.34 7.84 9.91
CA SER A 60 -10.26 8.65 8.70
C SER A 60 -8.91 8.45 8.02
N ARG A 61 -8.93 8.11 6.73
CA ARG A 61 -7.68 8.01 5.94
C ARG A 61 -7.01 9.36 5.66
N ARG A 62 -7.71 10.50 5.87
CA ARG A 62 -7.24 11.85 5.50
C ARG A 62 -5.93 12.25 6.17
N HIS A 63 -5.67 11.76 7.39
CA HIS A 63 -4.43 12.00 8.15
C HIS A 63 -3.57 10.74 8.30
N PHE A 64 -3.96 9.65 7.64
CA PHE A 64 -3.27 8.36 7.76
C PHE A 64 -2.10 8.24 6.78
N PHE A 65 -1.14 9.13 6.88
CA PHE A 65 0.09 9.09 6.08
C PHE A 65 1.22 9.86 6.79
N ARG A 66 2.45 9.48 6.47
CA ARG A 66 3.68 10.16 6.89
C ARG A 66 4.57 10.52 5.69
N GLY A 67 4.03 10.42 4.49
CA GLY A 67 4.74 10.33 3.23
C GLY A 67 5.78 11.42 2.99
N VAL A 68 6.87 11.03 2.31
CA VAL A 68 7.92 11.91 1.84
C VAL A 68 7.58 12.64 0.54
N THR A 69 6.53 12.22 -0.17
CA THR A 69 6.13 12.80 -1.45
C THR A 69 4.92 13.71 -1.22
N LEU A 70 5.18 14.97 -0.99
CA LEU A 70 4.21 16.05 -0.86
C LEU A 70 4.25 16.97 -2.09
N PRO A 71 3.24 17.83 -2.29
CA PRO A 71 3.31 18.88 -3.30
C PRO A 71 4.56 19.73 -3.14
N PRO A 72 5.22 20.18 -4.23
CA PRO A 72 6.51 20.90 -4.16
C PRO A 72 6.51 22.19 -3.33
N ASN A 73 5.33 22.77 -3.12
CA ASN A 73 5.12 23.99 -2.32
C ASN A 73 4.91 23.71 -0.82
N LYS A 74 4.96 22.46 -0.39
CA LYS A 74 4.83 22.07 1.01
C LYS A 74 6.17 21.67 1.58
N ALA A 75 6.53 22.30 2.71
CA ALA A 75 7.75 21.95 3.42
C ALA A 75 7.65 20.56 4.04
N VAL A 76 8.75 19.82 3.97
CA VAL A 76 8.95 18.56 4.67
C VAL A 76 10.13 18.70 5.64
N THR A 77 10.11 17.91 6.70
CA THR A 77 11.28 17.79 7.60
C THR A 77 12.45 17.12 6.88
N ASN A 78 13.64 17.19 7.44
CA ASN A 78 14.82 16.48 6.92
C ASN A 78 14.60 14.96 6.82
N GLU A 79 13.66 14.43 7.58
CA GLU A 79 13.25 13.02 7.55
C GLU A 79 12.15 12.73 6.52
N GLY A 80 11.71 13.75 5.78
CA GLY A 80 10.66 13.62 4.76
C GLY A 80 9.25 13.45 5.31
N ARG A 81 8.96 14.03 6.48
CA ARG A 81 7.63 14.01 7.10
C ARG A 81 6.98 15.39 7.06
N LEU A 82 5.68 15.43 7.36
CA LEU A 82 5.02 16.69 7.68
C LEU A 82 5.69 17.36 8.88
N ALA A 83 5.79 18.69 8.84
CA ALA A 83 6.32 19.46 9.98
C ALA A 83 5.41 19.36 11.21
N ASP A 84 4.11 19.23 11.00
CA ASP A 84 3.09 19.00 12.02
C ASP A 84 2.45 17.61 11.83
N GLU A 85 2.74 16.70 12.75
CA GLU A 85 2.14 15.35 12.81
C GLU A 85 1.07 15.26 13.93
N SER A 86 0.57 16.37 14.49
CA SER A 86 -0.41 16.38 15.58
C SER A 86 -1.71 15.64 15.24
N GLN A 87 -2.09 15.64 13.97
CA GLN A 87 -3.27 14.94 13.46
C GLN A 87 -3.01 13.47 13.08
N PHE A 88 -1.80 12.97 13.25
CA PHE A 88 -1.48 11.59 12.90
C PHE A 88 -2.11 10.61 13.90
N PRO A 89 -3.00 9.69 13.46
CA PRO A 89 -3.77 8.83 14.37
C PRO A 89 -2.99 7.62 14.91
N GLY A 90 -1.72 7.46 14.57
CA GLY A 90 -0.98 6.20 14.73
C GLY A 90 -1.12 5.29 13.51
N ASP A 91 -0.52 4.09 13.59
CA ASP A 91 -0.80 3.02 12.63
C ASP A 91 -2.11 2.30 13.02
N VAL A 92 -2.73 1.56 12.11
CA VAL A 92 -3.85 0.70 12.49
C VAL A 92 -3.30 -0.65 12.94
N VAL A 93 -3.33 -0.86 14.26
CA VAL A 93 -2.85 -2.09 14.92
C VAL A 93 -4.06 -2.86 15.43
N ILE A 94 -4.35 -4.02 14.83
CA ILE A 94 -5.46 -4.90 15.20
C ILE A 94 -4.90 -6.15 15.84
N ILE A 95 -5.25 -6.41 17.10
CA ILE A 95 -4.83 -7.59 17.85
C ILE A 95 -6.09 -8.39 18.20
N ASP A 96 -6.13 -9.66 17.79
CA ASP A 96 -7.26 -10.56 18.03
C ASP A 96 -8.63 -9.95 17.68
N GLY A 97 -8.66 -9.24 16.53
CA GLY A 97 -9.85 -8.59 16.02
C GLY A 97 -10.20 -7.23 16.63
N ALA A 98 -9.45 -6.73 17.60
CA ALA A 98 -9.68 -5.43 18.23
C ALA A 98 -8.65 -4.37 17.78
N TRP A 99 -9.11 -3.19 17.39
CA TRP A 99 -8.22 -2.08 17.01
C TRP A 99 -7.67 -1.37 18.26
N ASN A 100 -6.35 -1.42 18.42
CA ASN A 100 -5.61 -0.75 19.48
C ASN A 100 -5.23 0.68 19.01
N LYS A 101 -6.14 1.63 19.20
CA LYS A 101 -6.00 3.02 18.73
C LYS A 101 -4.76 3.72 19.33
N GLY A 102 -4.15 4.60 18.52
CA GLY A 102 -2.98 5.39 18.90
C GLY A 102 -1.65 4.64 18.91
N LYS A 103 -1.66 3.30 18.75
CA LYS A 103 -0.44 2.53 18.63
C LYS A 103 0.18 2.66 17.24
N THR A 104 1.47 2.44 17.18
CA THR A 104 2.25 2.36 15.95
C THR A 104 2.96 1.02 15.85
N ILE A 105 3.59 0.73 14.73
CA ILE A 105 4.40 -0.48 14.58
C ILE A 105 5.48 -0.58 15.66
N SER A 106 6.05 0.55 16.10
CA SER A 106 7.08 0.55 17.17
C SER A 106 6.59 0.01 18.49
N ASP A 107 5.29 0.12 18.78
CA ASP A 107 4.72 -0.33 20.06
C ASP A 107 4.49 -1.85 20.10
N VAL A 108 4.51 -2.51 18.95
CA VAL A 108 4.12 -3.94 18.83
C VAL A 108 5.12 -4.82 18.09
N VAL A 109 6.07 -4.21 17.37
CA VAL A 109 6.96 -4.95 16.46
C VAL A 109 7.72 -6.08 17.14
N ASP A 110 8.13 -5.91 18.40
CA ASP A 110 8.91 -6.92 19.14
C ASP A 110 8.06 -8.14 19.54
N SER A 111 6.75 -7.99 19.64
CA SER A 111 5.80 -9.07 19.95
C SER A 111 5.33 -9.83 18.73
N LEU A 112 5.53 -9.30 17.51
CA LEU A 112 5.08 -9.94 16.28
C LEU A 112 5.82 -11.24 16.00
N ARG A 113 5.08 -12.25 15.51
CA ARG A 113 5.56 -13.61 15.25
C ARG A 113 4.98 -14.19 13.98
N GLU A 114 5.42 -15.37 13.60
CA GLU A 114 4.86 -16.10 12.46
C GLU A 114 3.34 -16.27 12.60
N GLY A 115 2.61 -15.92 11.54
CA GLY A 115 1.15 -15.85 11.52
C GLY A 115 0.59 -14.43 11.61
N ASP A 116 1.37 -13.46 12.11
CA ASP A 116 1.02 -12.04 12.08
C ASP A 116 1.30 -11.43 10.69
N VAL A 117 0.68 -10.28 10.42
CA VAL A 117 0.78 -9.60 9.13
C VAL A 117 1.15 -8.13 9.33
N ILE A 118 2.15 -7.68 8.58
CA ILE A 118 2.45 -6.26 8.39
C ILE A 118 2.01 -5.87 6.97
N ILE A 119 1.25 -4.80 6.84
CA ILE A 119 0.85 -4.21 5.56
C ILE A 119 1.57 -2.86 5.43
N LYS A 120 2.45 -2.74 4.44
CA LYS A 120 3.27 -1.54 4.25
C LYS A 120 3.36 -1.15 2.79
N GLY A 121 2.95 0.10 2.48
CA GLY A 121 3.09 0.68 1.15
C GLY A 121 4.54 1.04 0.79
N VAL A 122 4.74 1.34 -0.49
CA VAL A 122 6.03 1.70 -1.11
C VAL A 122 5.90 2.91 -2.03
N ASN A 123 7.04 3.37 -2.57
CA ASN A 123 7.13 4.53 -3.46
C ASN A 123 7.50 4.16 -4.91
N ALA A 124 8.02 2.98 -5.15
CA ALA A 124 8.41 2.50 -6.48
C ALA A 124 8.04 1.03 -6.67
N LEU A 125 7.70 0.68 -7.91
CA LEU A 125 7.33 -0.66 -8.36
C LEU A 125 8.00 -0.95 -9.69
N ASN A 126 8.73 -2.07 -9.81
CA ASN A 126 9.14 -2.63 -11.08
C ASN A 126 8.40 -3.95 -11.31
N LEU A 127 7.44 -3.95 -12.23
CA LEU A 127 6.60 -5.12 -12.53
C LEU A 127 7.39 -6.28 -13.15
N GLU A 128 8.30 -5.97 -14.07
CA GLU A 128 9.08 -6.99 -14.78
C GLU A 128 10.00 -7.79 -13.86
N ARG A 129 10.57 -7.09 -12.86
CA ARG A 129 11.51 -7.69 -11.90
C ARG A 129 10.83 -8.10 -10.61
N ASN A 130 9.53 -7.88 -10.47
CA ASN A 130 8.77 -8.09 -9.23
C ASN A 130 9.47 -7.45 -8.02
N GLN A 131 9.82 -6.17 -8.14
CA GLN A 131 10.50 -5.40 -7.12
C GLN A 131 9.62 -4.23 -6.65
N ALA A 132 9.57 -4.01 -5.35
CA ALA A 132 8.94 -2.82 -4.77
C ALA A 132 9.89 -2.17 -3.77
N ALA A 133 9.96 -0.83 -3.75
CA ALA A 133 10.90 -0.12 -2.90
C ALA A 133 10.28 1.11 -2.22
N VAL A 134 10.76 1.38 -1.01
CA VAL A 134 10.36 2.53 -0.21
C VAL A 134 11.48 3.56 -0.15
N LEU A 135 11.12 4.84 -0.28
CA LEU A 135 12.03 5.96 0.01
C LEU A 135 12.20 6.10 1.53
N ILE A 136 13.43 6.35 1.96
CA ILE A 136 13.80 6.45 3.37
C ILE A 136 14.40 7.83 3.64
N GLY A 137 13.70 8.62 4.45
CA GLY A 137 14.20 9.89 5.00
C GLY A 137 14.87 9.72 6.37
N HIS A 138 14.31 8.86 7.24
CA HIS A 138 14.78 8.69 8.61
C HIS A 138 16.16 7.98 8.67
N PRO A 139 17.12 8.45 9.51
CA PRO A 139 18.47 7.86 9.58
C PRO A 139 18.48 6.38 10.05
N GLN A 140 17.50 5.96 10.81
CA GLN A 140 17.31 4.56 11.26
C GLN A 140 16.40 3.75 10.32
N ALA A 141 16.32 4.11 9.04
CA ALA A 141 15.47 3.47 8.02
C ALA A 141 13.95 3.49 8.31
N GLY A 142 13.50 4.30 9.27
CA GLY A 142 12.08 4.49 9.58
C GLY A 142 11.33 3.20 9.91
N THR A 143 10.06 3.13 9.56
CA THR A 143 9.19 1.99 9.88
C THR A 143 9.66 0.67 9.26
N ILE A 144 10.34 0.69 8.10
CA ILE A 144 10.86 -0.55 7.51
C ILE A 144 12.06 -1.07 8.29
N GLY A 145 12.94 -0.20 8.77
CA GLY A 145 14.06 -0.59 9.63
C GLY A 145 13.58 -1.33 10.90
N LEU A 146 12.49 -0.84 11.52
CA LEU A 146 11.87 -1.49 12.67
C LEU A 146 11.23 -2.84 12.31
N ALA A 147 10.62 -2.95 11.13
CA ALA A 147 9.89 -4.15 10.72
C ALA A 147 10.78 -5.32 10.30
N LEU A 148 11.99 -5.06 9.78
CA LEU A 148 12.87 -6.11 9.22
C LEU A 148 13.17 -7.27 10.16
N PRO A 149 13.50 -7.07 11.45
CA PRO A 149 13.71 -8.18 12.38
C PRO A 149 12.47 -9.08 12.54
N ALA A 150 11.27 -8.50 12.48
CA ALA A 150 10.03 -9.28 12.52
C ALA A 150 9.83 -10.06 11.22
N ILE A 151 10.05 -9.42 10.08
CA ILE A 151 9.85 -10.02 8.75
C ILE A 151 10.86 -11.12 8.48
N LEU A 152 12.15 -10.82 8.61
CA LEU A 152 13.23 -11.73 8.22
C LEU A 152 13.59 -12.72 9.33
N GLY A 153 13.57 -12.27 10.58
CA GLY A 153 13.96 -13.08 11.74
C GLY A 153 12.81 -13.94 12.27
N ARG A 154 11.60 -13.39 12.37
CA ARG A 154 10.44 -14.06 12.98
C ARG A 154 9.38 -14.49 11.97
N ARG A 155 9.66 -14.36 10.65
CA ARG A 155 8.77 -14.79 9.54
C ARG A 155 7.38 -14.15 9.57
N VAL A 156 7.27 -12.92 10.07
CA VAL A 156 6.05 -12.13 9.97
C VAL A 156 5.79 -11.82 8.50
N ARG A 157 4.57 -12.08 8.02
CA ARG A 157 4.23 -11.82 6.62
C ARG A 157 4.20 -10.34 6.34
N LEU A 158 4.91 -9.91 5.30
CA LEU A 158 4.82 -8.55 4.77
C LEU A 158 3.98 -8.57 3.47
N ILE A 159 2.86 -7.84 3.46
CA ILE A 159 2.09 -7.54 2.24
C ILE A 159 2.40 -6.10 1.84
N VAL A 160 2.68 -5.89 0.56
CA VAL A 160 3.11 -4.62 -0.01
C VAL A 160 2.09 -4.13 -1.04
N PRO A 161 0.99 -3.47 -0.59
CA PRO A 161 0.04 -2.87 -1.52
C PRO A 161 0.69 -1.70 -2.27
N VAL A 162 0.62 -1.74 -3.59
CA VAL A 162 1.23 -0.72 -4.44
C VAL A 162 0.43 -0.53 -5.72
N GLY A 163 0.05 0.72 -5.99
CA GLY A 163 -0.64 1.08 -7.22
C GLY A 163 0.32 1.15 -8.42
N LEU A 164 -0.21 0.82 -9.59
CA LEU A 164 0.50 0.85 -10.87
C LEU A 164 1.01 2.24 -11.25
N GLU A 165 0.48 3.30 -10.64
CA GLU A 165 0.97 4.67 -10.82
C GLU A 165 2.40 4.87 -10.34
N LYS A 166 2.92 3.95 -9.49
CA LYS A 166 4.29 4.01 -8.93
C LYS A 166 5.31 3.21 -9.73
N ARG A 167 4.95 2.75 -10.92
CA ARG A 167 5.85 1.93 -11.73
C ARG A 167 7.04 2.71 -12.23
N VAL A 168 8.19 2.05 -12.24
CA VAL A 168 9.46 2.49 -12.79
C VAL A 168 10.09 1.35 -13.58
N SER A 169 10.95 1.68 -14.55
CA SER A 169 11.64 0.68 -15.38
C SER A 169 13.00 0.27 -14.83
N SER A 170 13.52 1.00 -13.84
CA SER A 170 14.87 0.76 -13.30
C SER A 170 14.89 -0.45 -12.37
N ASP A 171 16.02 -1.15 -12.32
CA ASP A 171 16.30 -2.15 -11.28
C ASP A 171 16.37 -1.47 -9.91
N LEU A 172 15.39 -1.76 -9.05
CA LEU A 172 15.28 -1.11 -7.73
C LEU A 172 16.36 -1.58 -6.76
N CYS A 173 16.91 -2.78 -6.92
CA CYS A 173 18.05 -3.22 -6.12
C CYS A 173 19.32 -2.45 -6.48
N ALA A 174 19.60 -2.27 -7.76
CA ALA A 174 20.73 -1.48 -8.24
C ALA A 174 20.61 0.01 -7.84
N LEU A 175 19.39 0.58 -7.94
CA LEU A 175 19.13 1.94 -7.45
C LEU A 175 19.30 2.07 -5.94
N SER A 176 18.84 1.08 -5.18
CA SER A 176 19.03 1.04 -3.72
C SER A 176 20.51 1.06 -3.35
N ALA A 177 21.32 0.23 -3.97
CA ALA A 177 22.78 0.20 -3.76
C ALA A 177 23.43 1.57 -4.07
N LYS A 178 23.02 2.21 -5.18
CA LYS A 178 23.52 3.52 -5.60
C LYS A 178 23.12 4.63 -4.63
N LEU A 179 21.86 4.72 -4.24
CA LEU A 179 21.34 5.81 -3.41
C LEU A 179 21.81 5.69 -1.94
N ASN A 180 22.12 4.47 -1.49
CA ASN A 180 22.56 4.20 -0.13
C ASN A 180 24.08 4.23 0.04
N ALA A 181 24.83 4.45 -1.05
CA ALA A 181 26.30 4.47 -1.01
C ALA A 181 26.82 5.63 -0.13
N PRO A 182 27.98 5.47 0.55
CA PRO A 182 28.62 6.56 1.26
C PRO A 182 28.84 7.79 0.36
N GLY A 183 28.56 8.99 0.87
CA GLY A 183 28.63 10.24 0.12
C GLY A 183 27.39 10.53 -0.76
N GLY A 184 26.42 9.65 -0.80
CA GLY A 184 25.13 9.90 -1.45
C GLY A 184 24.34 10.99 -0.74
N GLY A 185 23.56 11.79 -1.51
CA GLY A 185 22.66 12.82 -0.98
C GLY A 185 21.18 12.45 -1.14
N GLY A 186 20.31 13.16 -0.41
CA GLY A 186 18.87 13.00 -0.49
C GLY A 186 18.32 11.74 0.19
N TYR A 187 17.18 11.26 -0.30
CA TYR A 187 16.53 10.08 0.26
C TYR A 187 17.24 8.79 -0.15
N ARG A 188 17.26 7.83 0.77
CA ARG A 188 17.72 6.46 0.55
C ARG A 188 16.57 5.63 0.01
N LEU A 189 16.89 4.45 -0.51
CA LEU A 189 15.92 3.52 -1.08
C LEU A 189 16.14 2.12 -0.51
N MET A 190 15.05 1.41 -0.24
CA MET A 190 15.14 0.01 0.15
C MET A 190 14.07 -0.82 -0.56
N THR A 191 14.49 -1.90 -1.21
CA THR A 191 13.58 -2.94 -1.73
C THR A 191 13.01 -3.76 -0.57
N LEU A 192 11.74 -4.09 -0.63
CA LEU A 192 11.02 -4.79 0.42
C LEU A 192 10.92 -6.30 0.11
N PRO A 193 11.26 -7.18 1.07
CA PRO A 193 11.12 -8.63 0.91
C PRO A 193 9.69 -9.08 1.27
N GLY A 194 8.69 -8.62 0.54
CA GLY A 194 7.28 -8.89 0.82
C GLY A 194 6.50 -9.31 -0.41
N GLU A 195 5.28 -9.72 -0.18
CA GLU A 195 4.29 -10.03 -1.20
C GLU A 195 3.79 -8.74 -1.84
N ILE A 196 4.23 -8.46 -3.06
CA ILE A 196 3.77 -7.29 -3.83
C ILE A 196 2.34 -7.55 -4.27
N PHE A 197 1.46 -6.57 -4.05
CA PHE A 197 0.04 -6.68 -4.37
C PHE A 197 -0.45 -5.43 -5.10
N THR A 198 -0.78 -5.59 -6.38
CA THR A 198 -1.17 -4.52 -7.30
C THR A 198 -2.64 -4.63 -7.71
N GLU A 199 -3.12 -3.70 -8.53
CA GLU A 199 -4.43 -3.79 -9.20
C GLU A 199 -4.54 -5.05 -10.10
N LEU A 200 -3.42 -5.45 -10.74
CA LEU A 200 -3.40 -6.66 -11.58
C LEU A 200 -3.65 -7.90 -10.71
N ASP A 201 -2.98 -7.99 -9.57
CA ASP A 201 -3.14 -9.11 -8.64
C ASP A 201 -4.56 -9.12 -8.06
N ALA A 202 -5.11 -7.94 -7.73
CA ALA A 202 -6.47 -7.82 -7.23
C ALA A 202 -7.50 -8.33 -8.24
N LEU A 203 -7.40 -7.93 -9.51
CA LEU A 203 -8.31 -8.43 -10.55
C LEU A 203 -8.13 -9.92 -10.80
N ARG A 204 -6.88 -10.42 -10.87
CA ARG A 204 -6.61 -11.86 -11.03
C ARG A 204 -7.23 -12.70 -9.91
N VAL A 205 -7.09 -12.24 -8.66
CA VAL A 205 -7.67 -12.93 -7.50
C VAL A 205 -9.20 -12.94 -7.55
N LEU A 206 -9.82 -11.85 -7.97
CA LEU A 206 -11.27 -11.70 -7.99
C LEU A 206 -11.92 -12.47 -9.15
N THR A 207 -11.30 -12.46 -10.33
CA THR A 207 -11.91 -12.94 -11.57
C THR A 207 -11.36 -14.27 -12.06
N ALA A 208 -10.17 -14.66 -11.58
CA ALA A 208 -9.36 -15.77 -12.10
C ALA A 208 -9.01 -15.62 -13.62
N ALA A 209 -9.16 -14.40 -14.17
CA ALA A 209 -8.79 -14.08 -15.54
C ALA A 209 -7.32 -13.66 -15.65
N GLU A 210 -6.77 -13.67 -16.85
CA GLU A 210 -5.50 -13.05 -17.17
C GLU A 210 -5.67 -11.53 -17.23
N VAL A 211 -4.74 -10.80 -16.60
CA VAL A 211 -4.81 -9.34 -16.51
C VAL A 211 -3.45 -8.74 -16.79
N GLU A 212 -3.39 -7.83 -17.75
CA GLU A 212 -2.16 -7.14 -18.17
C GLU A 212 -2.39 -5.63 -18.25
N MET A 213 -1.32 -4.88 -17.98
CA MET A 213 -1.33 -3.44 -18.16
C MET A 213 -0.93 -3.09 -19.58
N VAL A 214 -1.74 -2.27 -20.28
CA VAL A 214 -1.52 -1.94 -21.69
C VAL A 214 -1.17 -0.47 -21.96
N ALA A 215 -1.61 0.45 -21.09
CA ALA A 215 -1.34 1.88 -21.23
C ALA A 215 -1.45 2.61 -19.90
N ALA A 216 -1.03 3.86 -19.87
CA ALA A 216 -1.14 4.72 -18.72
C ALA A 216 -1.22 6.19 -19.09
N GLY A 217 -1.65 7.01 -18.14
CA GLY A 217 -1.85 8.44 -18.26
C GLY A 217 -3.33 8.79 -18.19
N GLY A 218 -3.63 10.07 -18.31
CA GLY A 218 -4.99 10.58 -18.27
C GLY A 218 -5.00 12.09 -18.08
N VAL A 219 -6.17 12.67 -18.13
CA VAL A 219 -6.40 14.11 -17.96
C VAL A 219 -7.65 14.33 -17.09
N CYS A 220 -7.82 15.53 -16.55
CA CYS A 220 -9.05 15.94 -15.86
C CYS A 220 -9.45 15.01 -14.69
N GLY A 221 -8.49 14.64 -13.86
CA GLY A 221 -8.70 13.76 -12.69
C GLY A 221 -8.33 12.29 -12.95
N ALA A 222 -7.97 11.95 -14.19
CA ALA A 222 -7.47 10.62 -14.54
C ALA A 222 -5.92 10.55 -14.61
N GLU A 223 -5.21 11.59 -14.13
CA GLU A 223 -3.75 11.59 -14.10
C GLU A 223 -3.23 10.42 -13.26
N GLY A 224 -2.28 9.68 -13.83
CA GLY A 224 -1.75 8.45 -13.22
C GLY A 224 -2.63 7.21 -13.39
N ALA A 225 -3.73 7.30 -14.14
CA ALA A 225 -4.55 6.13 -14.46
C ALA A 225 -3.80 5.11 -15.30
N CYS A 226 -4.27 3.87 -15.24
CA CYS A 226 -3.77 2.76 -16.03
C CYS A 226 -4.90 2.10 -16.82
N TRP A 227 -4.61 1.74 -18.06
CA TRP A 227 -5.45 0.84 -18.84
C TRP A 227 -4.97 -0.59 -18.61
N VAL A 228 -5.89 -1.45 -18.28
CA VAL A 228 -5.64 -2.89 -18.17
C VAL A 228 -6.51 -3.64 -19.19
N VAL A 229 -5.99 -4.76 -19.69
CA VAL A 229 -6.76 -5.71 -20.46
C VAL A 229 -7.03 -6.95 -19.61
N VAL A 230 -8.26 -7.42 -19.64
CA VAL A 230 -8.70 -8.65 -18.98
C VAL A 230 -9.08 -9.63 -20.07
N THR A 231 -8.48 -10.82 -20.03
CA THR A 231 -8.71 -11.91 -20.99
C THR A 231 -9.09 -13.19 -20.22
N GLY A 232 -10.24 -13.75 -20.53
CA GLY A 232 -10.75 -14.94 -19.88
C GLY A 232 -12.05 -15.40 -20.50
N GLU A 233 -12.81 -16.20 -19.75
CA GLU A 233 -14.16 -16.58 -20.15
C GLU A 233 -15.09 -15.35 -20.08
N PRO A 234 -16.18 -15.32 -20.86
CA PRO A 234 -17.10 -14.17 -20.89
C PRO A 234 -17.56 -13.69 -19.51
N GLU A 235 -17.87 -14.61 -18.62
CA GLU A 235 -18.32 -14.32 -17.27
C GLU A 235 -17.23 -13.67 -16.41
N GLN A 236 -15.98 -14.07 -16.59
CA GLN A 236 -14.83 -13.48 -15.89
C GLN A 236 -14.58 -12.04 -16.37
N GLU A 237 -14.66 -11.82 -17.68
CA GLU A 237 -14.47 -10.50 -18.30
C GLU A 237 -15.61 -9.54 -17.89
N GLU A 238 -16.85 -10.00 -17.88
CA GLU A 238 -18.00 -9.22 -17.44
C GLU A 238 -17.92 -8.90 -15.94
N PHE A 239 -17.51 -9.85 -15.13
CA PHE A 239 -17.31 -9.61 -13.70
C PHE A 239 -16.20 -8.61 -13.43
N ALA A 240 -15.09 -8.66 -14.16
CA ALA A 240 -14.04 -7.65 -14.06
C ALA A 240 -14.55 -6.23 -14.38
N GLU A 241 -15.34 -6.09 -15.45
CA GLU A 241 -15.98 -4.83 -15.83
C GLU A 241 -16.91 -4.31 -14.73
N GLN A 242 -17.75 -5.17 -14.16
CA GLN A 242 -18.65 -4.83 -13.03
C GLN A 242 -17.87 -4.38 -11.79
N VAL A 243 -16.79 -5.11 -11.45
CA VAL A 243 -15.91 -4.75 -10.32
C VAL A 243 -15.32 -3.35 -10.52
N VAL A 244 -14.73 -3.08 -11.69
CA VAL A 244 -14.11 -1.78 -11.97
C VAL A 244 -15.16 -0.67 -12.05
N ALA A 245 -16.30 -0.91 -12.70
CA ALA A 245 -17.40 0.05 -12.76
C ALA A 245 -17.94 0.43 -11.36
N SER A 246 -17.98 -0.53 -10.43
CA SER A 246 -18.40 -0.27 -9.03
C SER A 246 -17.48 0.70 -8.26
N LEU A 247 -16.32 1.03 -8.83
CA LEU A 247 -15.32 1.93 -8.23
C LEU A 247 -15.27 3.30 -8.91
N SER A 248 -16.11 3.56 -9.92
CA SER A 248 -16.08 4.79 -10.74
C SER A 248 -16.22 6.08 -9.91
N ASP A 249 -16.96 6.03 -8.82
CA ASP A 249 -17.21 7.17 -7.94
C ASP A 249 -16.15 7.34 -6.83
N GLU A 250 -15.09 6.50 -6.82
CA GLU A 250 -14.04 6.65 -5.81
C GLU A 250 -13.25 7.95 -6.06
N LEU A 251 -13.37 8.87 -5.10
CA LEU A 251 -12.74 10.19 -5.19
C LEU A 251 -11.22 10.11 -4.99
N PRO A 252 -10.46 11.00 -5.63
CA PRO A 252 -9.02 11.14 -5.38
C PRO A 252 -8.74 11.32 -3.89
N PHE A 253 -7.57 10.82 -3.45
CA PHE A 253 -7.14 11.02 -2.08
C PHE A 253 -6.95 12.52 -1.82
N THR A 254 -7.65 13.03 -0.82
CA THR A 254 -7.51 14.39 -0.32
C THR A 254 -7.10 14.36 1.14
N ALA A 255 -6.14 15.20 1.52
CA ALA A 255 -5.76 15.44 2.90
C ALA A 255 -6.06 16.89 3.25
N ASP A 256 -6.42 17.13 4.50
CA ASP A 256 -6.59 18.49 5.02
C ASP A 256 -5.20 19.08 5.31
N LEU A 257 -4.44 19.39 4.24
CA LEU A 257 -3.08 19.94 4.31
C LEU A 257 -3.06 21.48 4.20
N LEU A 258 -4.22 22.11 4.21
CA LEU A 258 -4.39 23.55 4.01
C LEU A 258 -4.81 24.22 5.30
#